data_9c8480822f8bfc57928660ff352da35a
#
_entry.id   9c8480822f8bfc57928660ff352da35a
#
_cell.length_a   1.000
_cell.length_b   1.000
_cell.length_c   1.000
_cell.angle_alpha   90.00
_cell.angle_beta   90.00
_cell.angle_gamma   90.00
#
_symmetry.space_group_name_H-M   'P 1'
#
loop_
_entity.id
_entity.type
_entity.pdbx_description
1 polymer ?
#
loop_
_entity_poly.entity_id
_entity_poly.type
_entity_poly.pdbx_seq_one_letter_code
_entity_poly.pdbx_strand_id
1 'polypeptide(L)'
;MPILEAAAADSADPAKLSLTQTVYRNGKKVTDYQRETAISMNAPDKYTYYDGGVFTFRGNSFCQNAASGTVEVEDEKLSIEWKYQMGSIRTADYGTWYGIGWTGQPAIIKWAREARENLMNLYENKRTVKALKEVIFAGLDGKIHFVDLNDGQATRDPINVGYPLKSSVSVNPYGYPMLGVGQAISKLANKRGDYGYYLFNLLDGSELMFMSGKTSKQQDAYCANGAFDGTALFDMNSDTMIVSGENGLIYTIALNTNFDYKSEKPSLTINKDVVFLKTKAKSEDAGMTGAETSVAMYNNYIYTADTQGILQCIDSNTMKAVWAKDVGDNTDAAIALDFDENGDLALYTGNTAYKRLGSKKPVTIRRLNALTGEEIWSYEISCVYNKDQLSGCKASPVVGQNGISGLVIFTVNMTGSANKSTVIALNKMDGTVEWEYELNAAAISSPVAVYNEAGDAWIIQGDQSGNLYLLDGSTGKVCNVLSLGGEIQGSPAVYKDMLVIGTCSKDNAYMYGVRIQ
;
A
#
# COMPACT_ATOMS: atom_id res chain seq x y z
N MET A 1 -9.07 -24.32 3.87
CA MET A 1 -8.54 -24.37 5.25
C MET A 1 -9.63 -23.90 6.19
N PRO A 2 -9.74 -24.41 7.41
CA PRO A 2 -10.64 -23.82 8.40
C PRO A 2 -10.21 -22.38 8.68
N ILE A 3 -11.18 -21.50 8.95
CA ILE A 3 -10.90 -20.12 9.35
C ILE A 3 -10.29 -20.18 10.74
N LEU A 4 -9.10 -19.60 10.91
CA LEU A 4 -8.42 -19.49 12.19
C LEU A 4 -8.99 -18.30 12.96
N GLU A 5 -9.26 -18.48 14.24
CA GLU A 5 -9.77 -17.42 15.10
C GLU A 5 -8.64 -16.72 15.84
N ALA A 6 -8.68 -15.38 15.88
CA ALA A 6 -7.73 -14.57 16.62
C ALA A 6 -8.15 -14.45 18.10
N ALA A 7 -7.16 -14.57 18.99
CA ALA A 7 -7.31 -14.34 20.43
C ALA A 7 -6.00 -13.80 21.00
N ALA A 8 -6.07 -12.75 21.83
CA ALA A 8 -4.88 -12.12 22.37
C ALA A 8 -4.02 -13.06 23.19
N ALA A 9 -2.72 -13.12 22.90
CA ALA A 9 -1.74 -13.60 23.87
C ALA A 9 -1.68 -12.64 25.07
N ASP A 10 -1.25 -13.12 26.23
CA ASP A 10 -1.11 -12.27 27.42
C ASP A 10 -0.25 -11.01 27.13
N SER A 11 0.85 -11.17 26.37
CA SER A 11 1.73 -10.06 25.99
C SER A 11 1.10 -9.01 25.07
N ALA A 12 -0.03 -9.30 24.43
CA ALA A 12 -0.73 -8.44 23.47
C ALA A 12 -2.17 -8.10 23.88
N ASP A 13 -2.53 -8.30 25.14
CA ASP A 13 -3.85 -7.92 25.67
C ASP A 13 -4.03 -6.39 25.58
N PRO A 14 -5.08 -5.90 24.87
CA PRO A 14 -5.37 -4.48 24.74
C PRO A 14 -5.50 -3.74 26.09
N ALA A 15 -5.90 -4.43 27.15
CA ALA A 15 -6.01 -3.87 28.49
C ALA A 15 -4.67 -3.40 29.06
N LYS A 16 -3.54 -4.01 28.67
CA LYS A 16 -2.18 -3.61 29.07
C LYS A 16 -1.79 -2.23 28.54
N LEU A 17 -2.35 -1.82 27.41
CA LEU A 17 -2.18 -0.49 26.82
C LEU A 17 -3.27 0.48 27.29
N SER A 18 -4.21 0.04 28.13
CA SER A 18 -5.42 0.82 28.49
C SER A 18 -6.12 1.36 27.24
N LEU A 19 -6.23 0.52 26.22
CA LEU A 19 -6.76 0.90 24.91
C LEU A 19 -8.25 1.28 25.04
N THR A 20 -8.57 2.52 24.66
CA THR A 20 -9.95 2.98 24.54
C THR A 20 -10.40 2.90 23.10
N GLN A 21 -11.63 2.45 22.89
CA GLN A 21 -12.19 2.24 21.56
C GLN A 21 -13.56 2.89 21.45
N THR A 22 -13.81 3.56 20.33
CA THR A 22 -15.11 4.15 20.03
C THR A 22 -15.46 3.90 18.58
N VAL A 23 -16.61 3.30 18.36
CA VAL A 23 -17.16 3.04 17.04
C VAL A 23 -18.17 4.13 16.66
N TYR A 24 -18.09 4.56 15.41
CA TYR A 24 -19.03 5.51 14.81
C TYR A 24 -19.64 4.89 13.56
N ARG A 25 -20.96 5.07 13.36
CA ARG A 25 -21.67 4.73 12.12
C ARG A 25 -22.32 6.00 11.61
N ASN A 26 -22.00 6.41 10.37
CA ASN A 26 -22.47 7.64 9.74
C ASN A 26 -22.32 8.87 10.63
N GLY A 27 -21.16 8.97 11.32
CA GLY A 27 -20.81 10.08 12.21
C GLY A 27 -21.45 10.06 13.61
N LYS A 28 -22.25 9.03 13.94
CA LYS A 28 -22.86 8.87 15.27
C LYS A 28 -22.16 7.75 16.05
N LYS A 29 -21.86 8.01 17.33
CA LYS A 29 -21.30 6.99 18.23
C LYS A 29 -22.30 5.83 18.38
N VAL A 30 -21.77 4.60 18.32
CA VAL A 30 -22.54 3.36 18.45
C VAL A 30 -21.92 2.53 19.58
N THR A 31 -22.78 1.97 20.42
CA THR A 31 -22.39 0.94 21.41
C THR A 31 -22.73 -0.44 20.86
N ASP A 32 -21.91 -1.42 21.19
CA ASP A 32 -22.11 -2.82 20.84
C ASP A 32 -22.38 -3.04 19.33
N TYR A 33 -21.53 -2.38 18.52
CA TYR A 33 -21.60 -2.50 17.07
C TYR A 33 -21.39 -3.95 16.62
N GLN A 34 -22.30 -4.41 15.78
CA GLN A 34 -22.19 -5.66 15.04
C GLN A 34 -22.61 -5.42 13.60
N ARG A 35 -21.76 -5.87 12.67
CA ARG A 35 -22.02 -5.74 11.25
C ARG A 35 -23.13 -6.70 10.81
N GLU A 36 -24.04 -6.24 9.96
CA GLU A 36 -25.15 -7.03 9.42
C GLU A 36 -24.67 -8.08 8.41
N THR A 37 -23.84 -7.66 7.45
CA THR A 37 -23.20 -8.56 6.48
C THR A 37 -21.73 -8.65 6.83
N ALA A 38 -21.29 -9.81 7.27
CA ALA A 38 -19.92 -10.01 7.74
C ALA A 38 -18.89 -9.77 6.62
N ILE A 39 -17.82 -9.06 6.95
CA ILE A 39 -16.61 -9.03 6.13
C ILE A 39 -15.94 -10.38 6.23
N SER A 40 -15.54 -10.93 5.09
CA SER A 40 -14.82 -12.19 4.99
C SER A 40 -13.89 -12.12 3.78
N MET A 41 -12.74 -11.48 4.00
CA MET A 41 -11.75 -11.24 2.95
C MET A 41 -11.26 -12.55 2.34
N ASN A 42 -11.26 -12.64 1.03
CA ASN A 42 -10.75 -13.80 0.31
C ASN A 42 -9.25 -14.03 0.60
N ALA A 43 -8.82 -15.28 0.47
CA ALA A 43 -7.41 -15.63 0.51
C ALA A 43 -6.61 -14.83 -0.55
N PRO A 44 -5.31 -14.57 -0.33
CA PRO A 44 -4.51 -13.71 -1.22
C PRO A 44 -4.53 -14.12 -2.68
N ASP A 45 -4.48 -15.43 -2.97
CA ASP A 45 -4.54 -16.04 -4.30
C ASP A 45 -5.92 -15.89 -4.97
N LYS A 46 -6.95 -15.53 -4.21
CA LYS A 46 -8.34 -15.32 -4.64
C LYS A 46 -8.79 -13.88 -4.45
N TYR A 47 -7.86 -12.97 -4.23
CA TYR A 47 -8.20 -11.55 -4.05
C TYR A 47 -8.77 -10.91 -5.32
N THR A 48 -8.57 -11.50 -6.50
CA THR A 48 -9.14 -11.01 -7.75
C THR A 48 -9.80 -12.12 -8.56
N TYR A 49 -10.83 -11.76 -9.33
CA TYR A 49 -11.43 -12.64 -10.36
C TYR A 49 -10.74 -12.55 -11.72
N TYR A 50 -9.91 -11.53 -11.92
CA TYR A 50 -9.22 -11.32 -13.18
C TYR A 50 -7.98 -12.22 -13.27
N ASP A 51 -7.65 -12.61 -14.49
CA ASP A 51 -6.49 -13.41 -14.80
C ASP A 51 -5.22 -12.55 -14.74
N GLY A 52 -4.72 -12.37 -13.52
CA GLY A 52 -3.55 -11.59 -13.21
C GLY A 52 -3.77 -10.07 -13.19
N GLY A 53 -2.90 -9.39 -12.49
CA GLY A 53 -2.90 -7.94 -12.32
C GLY A 53 -2.40 -7.54 -10.94
N VAL A 54 -2.23 -6.24 -10.73
CA VAL A 54 -1.90 -5.61 -9.45
C VAL A 54 -2.99 -4.60 -9.15
N PHE A 55 -3.89 -4.92 -8.22
CA PHE A 55 -5.12 -4.16 -7.98
C PHE A 55 -5.03 -3.19 -6.81
N THR A 56 -4.12 -3.41 -5.90
CA THR A 56 -3.93 -2.62 -4.68
C THR A 56 -2.46 -2.60 -4.29
N PHE A 57 -2.11 -1.80 -3.29
CA PHE A 57 -0.75 -1.73 -2.77
C PHE A 57 -0.29 -3.10 -2.29
N ARG A 58 0.92 -3.51 -2.70
CA ARG A 58 1.52 -4.83 -2.43
C ARG A 58 0.66 -6.01 -2.91
N GLY A 59 -0.20 -5.80 -3.92
CA GLY A 59 -0.85 -6.82 -4.74
C GLY A 59 -2.14 -7.43 -4.19
N ASN A 60 -2.23 -7.73 -2.90
CA ASN A 60 -3.35 -8.44 -2.30
C ASN A 60 -3.63 -8.03 -0.85
N SER A 61 -4.60 -8.68 -0.21
CA SER A 61 -4.99 -8.41 1.18
C SER A 61 -3.92 -8.74 2.22
N PHE A 62 -2.90 -9.51 1.88
CA PHE A 62 -1.77 -9.84 2.75
C PHE A 62 -0.59 -8.86 2.58
N CYS A 63 -0.66 -7.96 1.60
CA CYS A 63 0.43 -7.00 1.30
C CYS A 63 1.80 -7.66 1.06
N GLN A 64 1.84 -8.79 0.35
CA GLN A 64 3.03 -9.64 0.22
C GLN A 64 4.01 -9.16 -0.84
N ASN A 65 3.49 -8.81 -2.02
CA ASN A 65 4.29 -8.49 -3.20
C ASN A 65 3.46 -7.79 -4.28
N ALA A 66 4.09 -6.97 -5.12
CA ALA A 66 3.42 -6.20 -6.17
C ALA A 66 3.71 -6.74 -7.57
N ALA A 67 3.78 -8.06 -7.73
CA ALA A 67 4.03 -8.72 -9.01
C ALA A 67 2.92 -9.71 -9.37
N SER A 68 2.67 -9.87 -10.66
CA SER A 68 1.72 -10.82 -11.22
C SER A 68 2.30 -11.53 -12.45
N GLY A 69 2.22 -12.86 -12.46
CA GLY A 69 2.78 -13.71 -13.49
C GLY A 69 4.27 -14.02 -13.27
N THR A 70 4.82 -14.84 -14.16
CA THR A 70 6.23 -15.25 -14.18
C THR A 70 7.01 -14.49 -15.25
N VAL A 71 8.32 -14.39 -15.07
CA VAL A 71 9.26 -13.75 -16.01
C VAL A 71 10.51 -14.62 -16.14
N GLU A 72 10.96 -14.84 -17.36
CA GLU A 72 12.28 -15.45 -17.60
C GLU A 72 13.34 -14.34 -17.60
N VAL A 73 14.34 -14.45 -16.72
CA VAL A 73 15.43 -13.49 -16.56
C VAL A 73 16.72 -14.14 -17.06
N GLU A 74 16.89 -14.17 -18.38
CA GLU A 74 18.03 -14.83 -19.02
C GLU A 74 19.28 -13.93 -19.08
N ASP A 75 19.08 -12.64 -19.38
CA ASP A 75 20.16 -11.66 -19.57
C ASP A 75 20.51 -10.92 -18.27
N GLU A 76 19.77 -11.15 -17.20
CA GLU A 76 19.88 -10.42 -15.91
C GLU A 76 19.92 -8.89 -16.11
N LYS A 77 19.02 -8.37 -16.94
CA LYS A 77 19.06 -6.98 -17.38
C LYS A 77 17.73 -6.26 -17.22
N LEU A 78 17.80 -4.97 -16.90
CA LEU A 78 16.70 -4.03 -16.92
C LEU A 78 16.88 -3.04 -18.07
N SER A 79 15.82 -2.78 -18.86
CA SER A 79 15.85 -1.80 -19.95
C SER A 79 14.59 -0.94 -19.99
N ILE A 80 14.75 0.38 -20.23
CA ILE A 80 13.62 1.29 -20.39
C ILE A 80 12.97 1.05 -21.74
N GLU A 81 11.67 0.68 -21.72
CA GLU A 81 10.87 0.52 -22.93
C GLU A 81 10.12 1.81 -23.30
N TRP A 82 9.58 2.47 -22.28
CA TRP A 82 8.85 3.72 -22.46
C TRP A 82 8.92 4.60 -21.21
N LYS A 83 8.60 5.87 -21.40
CA LYS A 83 8.40 6.82 -20.32
C LYS A 83 7.20 7.73 -20.63
N TYR A 84 6.41 8.02 -19.61
CA TYR A 84 5.26 8.91 -19.66
C TYR A 84 5.51 10.10 -18.74
N GLN A 85 5.48 11.32 -19.30
CA GLN A 85 5.76 12.55 -18.56
C GLN A 85 4.58 12.92 -17.68
N MET A 86 4.85 13.22 -16.41
CA MET A 86 3.89 13.72 -15.44
C MET A 86 4.02 15.22 -15.21
N GLY A 87 2.99 15.80 -14.62
CA GLY A 87 2.97 17.20 -14.23
C GLY A 87 3.55 17.48 -12.86
N SER A 88 3.22 18.67 -12.36
CA SER A 88 3.58 19.12 -11.01
C SER A 88 2.50 20.00 -10.41
N ILE A 89 2.53 20.14 -9.07
CA ILE A 89 1.63 21.04 -8.34
C ILE A 89 2.41 21.82 -7.29
N ARG A 90 2.12 23.13 -7.16
CA ARG A 90 2.75 23.98 -6.15
C ARG A 90 1.92 23.96 -4.86
N THR A 91 2.51 23.40 -3.80
CA THR A 91 1.93 23.39 -2.46
C THR A 91 2.12 24.70 -1.72
N ALA A 92 1.37 24.92 -0.63
CA ALA A 92 1.53 26.11 0.20
C ALA A 92 2.81 26.07 1.04
N ASP A 93 3.11 24.90 1.62
CA ASP A 93 4.09 24.76 2.71
C ASP A 93 5.34 23.95 2.30
N TYR A 94 5.28 23.16 1.21
CA TYR A 94 6.32 22.18 0.83
C TYR A 94 6.93 22.41 -0.55
N GLY A 95 6.75 23.60 -1.15
CA GLY A 95 7.26 23.88 -2.49
C GLY A 95 6.46 23.20 -3.60
N THR A 96 7.12 22.87 -4.71
CA THR A 96 6.49 22.19 -5.86
C THR A 96 6.77 20.70 -5.81
N TRP A 97 5.71 19.90 -5.92
CA TRP A 97 5.74 18.45 -5.97
C TRP A 97 5.61 17.96 -7.41
N TYR A 98 6.33 16.90 -7.73
CA TYR A 98 6.47 16.33 -9.06
C TYR A 98 6.26 14.82 -9.05
N GLY A 99 5.74 14.24 -10.11
CA GLY A 99 5.75 12.82 -10.41
C GLY A 99 5.02 11.94 -9.38
N ILE A 100 5.67 10.86 -8.93
CA ILE A 100 5.14 9.87 -7.97
C ILE A 100 5.91 9.95 -6.66
N GLY A 101 5.20 10.25 -5.57
CA GLY A 101 5.76 10.21 -4.22
C GLY A 101 5.57 8.86 -3.51
N TRP A 102 6.12 8.75 -2.34
CA TRP A 102 5.81 7.68 -1.39
C TRP A 102 4.35 7.88 -0.89
N THR A 103 3.49 6.91 -0.87
CA THR A 103 3.52 5.46 -1.12
C THR A 103 3.09 5.04 -2.53
N GLY A 104 3.08 5.92 -3.50
CA GLY A 104 2.50 5.68 -4.82
C GLY A 104 3.03 4.40 -5.47
N GLN A 105 2.14 3.45 -5.72
CA GLN A 105 2.36 2.25 -6.51
C GLN A 105 1.30 2.19 -7.60
N PRO A 106 1.68 1.92 -8.87
CA PRO A 106 0.71 1.72 -9.94
C PRO A 106 -0.14 0.46 -9.73
N ALA A 107 -1.39 0.50 -10.18
CA ALA A 107 -2.17 -0.70 -10.47
C ALA A 107 -1.97 -1.10 -11.94
N ILE A 108 -2.05 -2.40 -12.22
CA ILE A 108 -1.96 -2.95 -13.59
C ILE A 108 -3.16 -3.87 -13.79
N ILE A 109 -4.07 -3.49 -14.69
CA ILE A 109 -5.36 -4.17 -14.86
C ILE A 109 -5.51 -4.65 -16.30
N LYS A 110 -5.80 -5.94 -16.47
CA LYS A 110 -6.21 -6.53 -17.74
C LYS A 110 -7.74 -6.51 -17.82
N TRP A 111 -8.30 -5.49 -18.45
CA TRP A 111 -9.75 -5.40 -18.59
C TRP A 111 -10.33 -6.47 -19.52
N ALA A 112 -11.49 -7.00 -19.18
CA ALA A 112 -12.27 -7.85 -20.08
C ALA A 112 -12.58 -7.12 -21.39
N ARG A 113 -12.60 -7.85 -22.51
CA ARG A 113 -12.86 -7.28 -23.84
C ARG A 113 -14.17 -6.49 -23.88
N GLU A 114 -15.23 -7.05 -23.33
CA GLU A 114 -16.54 -6.41 -23.32
C GLU A 114 -16.55 -5.10 -22.54
N ALA A 115 -15.86 -5.04 -21.39
CA ALA A 115 -15.73 -3.82 -20.60
C ALA A 115 -15.02 -2.71 -21.40
N ARG A 116 -13.90 -3.05 -22.09
CA ARG A 116 -13.12 -2.08 -22.88
C ARG A 116 -13.89 -1.55 -24.09
N GLU A 117 -14.53 -2.46 -24.84
CA GLU A 117 -15.16 -2.12 -26.12
C GLU A 117 -16.51 -1.40 -25.91
N ASN A 118 -17.27 -1.75 -24.87
CA ASN A 118 -18.66 -1.35 -24.72
C ASN A 118 -18.97 -0.46 -23.51
N LEU A 119 -18.14 -0.53 -22.44
CA LEU A 119 -18.48 0.13 -21.18
C LEU A 119 -17.60 1.32 -20.84
N MET A 120 -16.28 1.20 -21.07
CA MET A 120 -15.31 2.17 -20.60
C MET A 120 -15.04 3.29 -21.60
N ASN A 121 -14.82 4.52 -21.11
CA ASN A 121 -14.46 5.66 -21.93
C ASN A 121 -12.97 5.68 -22.30
N LEU A 122 -12.54 4.68 -23.09
CA LEU A 122 -11.18 4.60 -23.65
C LEU A 122 -11.11 5.35 -24.99
N TYR A 123 -9.91 5.80 -25.36
CA TYR A 123 -9.65 6.28 -26.72
C TYR A 123 -9.92 5.17 -27.74
N GLU A 124 -10.41 5.54 -28.91
CA GLU A 124 -10.85 4.57 -29.93
C GLU A 124 -9.75 3.59 -30.33
N ASN A 125 -8.51 4.08 -30.51
CA ASN A 125 -7.35 3.26 -30.83
C ASN A 125 -6.92 2.31 -29.70
N LYS A 126 -7.40 2.51 -28.46
CA LYS A 126 -7.10 1.65 -27.30
C LYS A 126 -8.22 0.65 -26.99
N ARG A 127 -9.47 0.93 -27.38
CA ARG A 127 -10.62 0.00 -27.19
C ARG A 127 -10.40 -1.35 -27.85
N THR A 128 -9.83 -1.34 -29.05
CA THR A 128 -9.65 -2.53 -29.89
C THR A 128 -8.31 -3.23 -29.70
N VAL A 129 -7.42 -2.69 -28.86
CA VAL A 129 -6.12 -3.30 -28.55
C VAL A 129 -6.35 -4.68 -27.93
N LYS A 130 -5.85 -5.70 -28.60
CA LYS A 130 -5.97 -7.07 -28.11
C LYS A 130 -5.18 -7.24 -26.81
N ALA A 131 -5.89 -7.67 -25.75
CA ALA A 131 -5.30 -7.90 -24.43
C ALA A 131 -4.64 -6.64 -23.79
N LEU A 132 -5.25 -5.46 -23.97
CA LEU A 132 -4.85 -4.21 -23.31
C LEU A 132 -4.70 -4.45 -21.80
N LYS A 133 -3.55 -4.03 -21.29
CA LYS A 133 -3.30 -3.92 -19.85
C LYS A 133 -3.13 -2.44 -19.53
N GLU A 134 -4.00 -1.93 -18.70
CA GLU A 134 -3.99 -0.53 -18.32
C GLU A 134 -3.21 -0.36 -17.02
N VAL A 135 -2.21 0.52 -17.03
CA VAL A 135 -1.50 0.99 -15.86
C VAL A 135 -2.22 2.23 -15.34
N ILE A 136 -2.62 2.19 -14.09
CA ILE A 136 -3.34 3.28 -13.42
C ILE A 136 -2.50 3.76 -12.25
N PHE A 137 -2.25 5.05 -12.16
CA PHE A 137 -1.44 5.63 -11.10
C PHE A 137 -1.86 7.04 -10.72
N ALA A 138 -1.68 7.36 -9.45
CA ALA A 138 -1.99 8.66 -8.88
C ALA A 138 -0.72 9.50 -8.76
N GLY A 139 -0.77 10.77 -9.21
CA GLY A 139 0.38 11.66 -9.25
C GLY A 139 0.35 12.76 -8.20
N LEU A 140 1.53 13.22 -7.83
CA LEU A 140 1.70 14.44 -7.03
C LEU A 140 1.27 15.70 -7.80
N ASP A 141 1.01 15.59 -9.11
CA ASP A 141 0.42 16.63 -9.94
C ASP A 141 -1.11 16.74 -9.79
N GLY A 142 -1.70 15.93 -8.91
CA GLY A 142 -3.12 15.96 -8.57
C GLY A 142 -4.02 15.26 -9.57
N LYS A 143 -3.48 14.34 -10.36
CA LYS A 143 -4.21 13.59 -11.38
C LYS A 143 -4.06 12.08 -11.18
N ILE A 144 -5.07 11.36 -11.65
CA ILE A 144 -5.00 9.91 -11.87
C ILE A 144 -4.78 9.70 -13.35
N HIS A 145 -3.70 9.00 -13.70
CA HIS A 145 -3.27 8.77 -15.08
C HIS A 145 -3.55 7.32 -15.49
N PHE A 146 -3.73 7.12 -16.79
CA PHE A 146 -4.08 5.84 -17.41
C PHE A 146 -3.24 5.63 -18.66
N VAL A 147 -2.38 4.61 -18.68
CA VAL A 147 -1.53 4.31 -19.84
C VAL A 147 -1.54 2.83 -20.18
N ASP A 148 -1.24 2.52 -21.43
CA ASP A 148 -1.04 1.14 -21.88
C ASP A 148 0.32 0.60 -21.40
N LEU A 149 0.33 -0.55 -20.76
CA LEU A 149 1.54 -1.20 -20.25
C LEU A 149 2.58 -1.44 -21.35
N ASN A 150 2.15 -1.68 -22.60
CA ASN A 150 3.05 -2.06 -23.67
C ASN A 150 3.82 -0.88 -24.27
N ASP A 151 3.20 0.31 -24.34
CA ASP A 151 3.76 1.46 -25.09
C ASP A 151 3.79 2.78 -24.31
N GLY A 152 3.24 2.80 -23.08
CA GLY A 152 3.18 4.01 -22.26
C GLY A 152 2.25 5.10 -22.78
N GLN A 153 1.48 4.85 -23.84
CA GLN A 153 0.54 5.84 -24.38
C GLN A 153 -0.72 5.92 -23.53
N ALA A 154 -1.26 7.13 -23.38
CA ALA A 154 -2.51 7.32 -22.65
C ALA A 154 -3.64 6.47 -23.26
N THR A 155 -4.44 5.84 -22.39
CA THR A 155 -5.60 5.03 -22.79
C THR A 155 -6.90 5.83 -22.75
N ARG A 156 -6.94 6.89 -21.96
CA ARG A 156 -8.05 7.84 -21.76
C ARG A 156 -7.54 9.12 -21.11
N ASP A 157 -8.41 10.12 -20.99
CA ASP A 157 -8.10 11.35 -20.27
C ASP A 157 -7.86 11.09 -18.78
N PRO A 158 -6.89 11.79 -18.15
CA PRO A 158 -6.65 11.67 -16.73
C PRO A 158 -7.80 12.25 -15.91
N ILE A 159 -8.11 11.66 -14.76
CA ILE A 159 -9.05 12.23 -13.78
C ILE A 159 -8.31 13.32 -12.99
N ASN A 160 -8.79 14.57 -13.05
CA ASN A 160 -8.19 15.70 -12.35
C ASN A 160 -8.84 15.92 -10.99
N VAL A 161 -8.17 15.50 -9.91
CA VAL A 161 -8.57 15.76 -8.52
C VAL A 161 -8.17 17.19 -8.11
N GLY A 162 -7.04 17.67 -8.64
CA GLY A 162 -6.53 19.02 -8.41
C GLY A 162 -5.87 19.23 -7.04
N TYR A 163 -5.55 18.16 -6.32
CA TYR A 163 -4.72 18.10 -5.10
C TYR A 163 -3.76 16.92 -5.21
N PRO A 164 -2.52 17.01 -4.71
CA PRO A 164 -1.56 15.91 -4.75
C PRO A 164 -2.11 14.62 -4.17
N LEU A 165 -1.93 13.55 -4.91
CA LEU A 165 -2.32 12.19 -4.54
C LEU A 165 -1.03 11.42 -4.23
N LYS A 166 -0.89 10.97 -3.00
CA LYS A 166 0.33 10.31 -2.51
C LYS A 166 0.11 8.80 -2.31
N SER A 167 -1.12 8.38 -2.01
CA SER A 167 -1.45 6.97 -1.85
C SER A 167 -1.35 6.21 -3.17
N SER A 168 -1.16 4.91 -3.08
CA SER A 168 -1.38 4.01 -4.20
C SER A 168 -2.86 3.98 -4.58
N VAL A 169 -3.14 3.73 -5.86
CA VAL A 169 -4.50 3.48 -6.29
C VAL A 169 -4.94 2.06 -5.91
N SER A 170 -6.23 1.90 -5.62
CA SER A 170 -6.85 0.59 -5.43
C SER A 170 -8.02 0.44 -6.39
N VAL A 171 -7.97 -0.56 -7.26
CA VAL A 171 -9.05 -0.90 -8.19
C VAL A 171 -9.84 -2.06 -7.61
N ASN A 172 -11.17 -2.00 -7.69
CA ASN A 172 -12.00 -3.10 -7.20
C ASN A 172 -11.68 -4.39 -7.97
N PRO A 173 -11.23 -5.47 -7.28
CA PRO A 173 -10.73 -6.68 -7.93
C PRO A 173 -11.85 -7.64 -8.38
N TYR A 174 -13.12 -7.30 -8.16
CA TYR A 174 -14.26 -8.20 -8.31
C TYR A 174 -15.18 -7.84 -9.49
N GLY A 175 -14.73 -6.93 -10.36
CA GLY A 175 -15.44 -6.61 -11.59
C GLY A 175 -16.23 -5.32 -11.57
N TYR A 176 -16.36 -4.65 -10.44
CA TYR A 176 -16.90 -3.31 -10.41
C TYR A 176 -15.84 -2.31 -10.92
N PRO A 177 -16.14 -1.51 -11.96
CA PRO A 177 -15.18 -0.57 -12.51
C PRO A 177 -15.06 0.68 -11.61
N MET A 178 -14.44 0.51 -10.44
CA MET A 178 -14.24 1.59 -9.47
C MET A 178 -12.82 1.61 -8.94
N LEU A 179 -12.36 2.82 -8.59
CA LEU A 179 -11.01 3.11 -8.11
C LEU A 179 -11.06 3.97 -6.88
N GLY A 180 -10.35 3.53 -5.83
CA GLY A 180 -10.10 4.30 -4.62
C GLY A 180 -8.72 4.94 -4.62
N VAL A 181 -8.60 6.17 -4.07
CA VAL A 181 -7.33 6.89 -3.94
C VAL A 181 -7.38 7.93 -2.82
N GLY A 182 -6.28 8.09 -2.10
CA GLY A 182 -6.13 9.06 -1.02
C GLY A 182 -5.40 10.34 -1.43
N GLN A 183 -5.79 11.45 -0.79
CA GLN A 183 -5.22 12.77 -0.98
C GLN A 183 -4.18 13.06 0.11
N ALA A 184 -3.02 13.60 -0.29
CA ALA A 184 -1.88 13.89 0.58
C ALA A 184 -2.03 15.19 1.39
N ILE A 185 -2.44 16.27 0.74
CA ILE A 185 -2.54 17.62 1.34
C ILE A 185 -3.78 18.36 0.85
N SER A 186 -4.24 19.32 1.66
CA SER A 186 -5.41 20.16 1.37
C SER A 186 -5.08 21.62 1.07
N LYS A 187 -3.79 22.01 1.11
CA LYS A 187 -3.35 23.38 0.91
C LYS A 187 -2.40 23.51 -0.27
N LEU A 188 -2.81 24.22 -1.29
CA LEU A 188 -1.97 24.63 -2.41
C LEU A 188 -1.60 26.10 -2.28
N ALA A 189 -0.65 26.56 -3.10
CA ALA A 189 -0.21 27.95 -3.11
C ALA A 189 -1.36 28.95 -3.40
N ASN A 190 -2.36 28.52 -4.17
CA ASN A 190 -3.46 29.37 -4.67
C ASN A 190 -4.86 28.95 -4.18
N LYS A 191 -4.99 27.82 -3.51
CA LYS A 191 -6.30 27.35 -3.00
C LYS A 191 -6.17 26.45 -1.77
N ARG A 192 -7.27 26.34 -1.01
CA ARG A 192 -7.45 25.42 0.11
C ARG A 192 -8.69 24.57 -0.14
N GLY A 193 -8.65 23.32 0.30
CA GLY A 193 -9.75 22.36 0.26
C GLY A 193 -9.77 21.47 1.48
N ASP A 194 -10.49 20.39 1.40
CA ASP A 194 -10.47 19.33 2.41
C ASP A 194 -9.47 18.24 2.03
N TYR A 195 -9.01 17.50 3.03
CA TYR A 195 -8.37 16.20 2.83
C TYR A 195 -9.43 15.14 2.56
N GLY A 196 -9.12 14.12 1.78
CA GLY A 196 -10.10 13.07 1.58
C GLY A 196 -9.58 11.80 0.92
N TYR A 197 -10.44 10.81 1.00
CA TYR A 197 -10.37 9.60 0.21
C TYR A 197 -11.46 9.63 -0.86
N TYR A 198 -11.09 9.38 -2.11
CA TYR A 198 -11.99 9.38 -3.25
C TYR A 198 -12.29 7.98 -3.71
N LEU A 199 -13.50 7.78 -4.22
CA LEU A 199 -13.88 6.63 -5.02
C LEU A 199 -14.42 7.13 -6.36
N PHE A 200 -13.85 6.67 -7.47
CA PHE A 200 -14.21 7.06 -8.83
C PHE A 200 -14.82 5.92 -9.60
N ASN A 201 -15.78 6.26 -10.47
CA ASN A 201 -16.33 5.40 -11.49
C ASN A 201 -15.36 5.33 -12.68
N LEU A 202 -14.87 4.14 -13.01
CA LEU A 202 -13.95 3.96 -14.14
C LEU A 202 -14.65 3.83 -15.51
N LEU A 203 -15.98 3.86 -15.56
CA LEU A 203 -16.71 3.93 -16.83
C LEU A 203 -16.54 5.30 -17.49
N ASP A 204 -16.66 6.37 -16.69
CA ASP A 204 -16.72 7.76 -17.16
C ASP A 204 -15.80 8.74 -16.40
N GLY A 205 -15.13 8.29 -15.34
CA GLY A 205 -14.25 9.11 -14.50
C GLY A 205 -14.98 9.96 -13.45
N SER A 206 -16.29 9.79 -13.28
CA SER A 206 -17.07 10.55 -12.29
C SER A 206 -16.74 10.12 -10.84
N GLU A 207 -16.90 11.06 -9.90
CA GLU A 207 -16.75 10.80 -8.47
C GLU A 207 -18.00 10.06 -7.95
N LEU A 208 -17.77 8.87 -7.36
CA LEU A 208 -18.80 8.11 -6.64
C LEU A 208 -18.88 8.54 -5.17
N MET A 209 -17.73 8.86 -4.58
CA MET A 209 -17.64 9.24 -3.18
C MET A 209 -16.43 10.14 -2.92
N PHE A 210 -16.63 11.17 -2.13
CA PHE A 210 -15.59 11.83 -1.36
C PHE A 210 -15.84 11.60 0.13
N MET A 211 -14.83 11.12 0.84
CA MET A 211 -14.85 10.94 2.29
C MET A 211 -13.83 11.89 2.92
N SER A 212 -14.31 12.94 3.59
CA SER A 212 -13.43 13.90 4.26
C SER A 212 -12.63 13.24 5.40
N GLY A 213 -11.32 13.44 5.42
CA GLY A 213 -10.45 13.03 6.52
C GLY A 213 -10.57 13.95 7.74
N LYS A 214 -11.22 15.11 7.59
CA LYS A 214 -11.55 15.98 8.72
C LYS A 214 -12.81 15.45 9.39
N THR A 215 -12.67 15.09 10.65
CA THR A 215 -13.82 14.75 11.48
C THR A 215 -14.49 16.04 11.98
N SER A 216 -15.80 16.00 12.16
CA SER A 216 -16.52 17.11 12.81
C SER A 216 -16.01 17.29 14.25
N LYS A 217 -16.25 18.49 14.85
CA LYS A 217 -15.93 18.73 16.27
C LYS A 217 -16.56 17.70 17.22
N GLN A 218 -17.65 17.07 16.81
CA GLN A 218 -18.36 16.03 17.56
C GLN A 218 -17.66 14.67 17.50
N GLN A 219 -16.77 14.46 16.55
CA GLN A 219 -16.05 13.18 16.36
C GLN A 219 -14.67 13.20 17.01
N ASP A 220 -14.25 14.35 17.59
CA ASP A 220 -12.93 14.54 18.20
C ASP A 220 -11.82 13.98 17.32
N ALA A 221 -11.46 14.71 16.26
CA ALA A 221 -10.36 14.32 15.37
C ALA A 221 -9.15 13.90 16.22
N TYR A 222 -8.63 12.73 15.96
CA TYR A 222 -7.54 12.19 16.73
C TYR A 222 -6.22 12.84 16.35
N CYS A 223 -6.01 13.00 15.06
CA CYS A 223 -4.88 13.69 14.48
C CYS A 223 -5.34 14.93 13.71
N ALA A 224 -4.54 15.98 13.72
CA ALA A 224 -4.82 17.20 12.95
C ALA A 224 -4.69 16.96 11.42
N ASN A 225 -4.01 15.89 11.00
CA ASN A 225 -3.85 15.53 9.61
C ASN A 225 -5.02 14.67 9.13
N GLY A 226 -5.64 15.07 8.04
CA GLY A 226 -6.77 14.35 7.44
C GLY A 226 -6.41 13.68 6.12
N ALA A 227 -5.11 13.49 5.82
CA ALA A 227 -4.63 12.83 4.63
C ALA A 227 -4.89 11.31 4.67
N PHE A 228 -4.75 10.69 3.51
CA PHE A 228 -4.83 9.25 3.36
C PHE A 228 -3.64 8.78 2.51
N ASP A 229 -2.65 8.20 3.16
CA ASP A 229 -1.52 7.53 2.51
C ASP A 229 -1.78 6.03 2.36
N GLY A 230 -2.62 5.46 3.24
CA GLY A 230 -3.06 4.07 3.16
C GLY A 230 -3.92 3.79 1.92
N THR A 231 -3.78 2.59 1.38
CA THR A 231 -4.50 2.08 0.21
C THR A 231 -5.66 1.20 0.65
N ALA A 232 -6.81 1.32 -0.02
CA ALA A 232 -7.98 0.54 0.33
C ALA A 232 -7.88 -0.92 -0.12
N LEU A 233 -8.54 -1.79 0.65
CA LEU A 233 -8.91 -3.15 0.25
C LEU A 233 -10.41 -3.20 0.00
N PHE A 234 -10.85 -4.16 -0.83
CA PHE A 234 -12.25 -4.43 -1.09
C PHE A 234 -12.59 -5.85 -0.67
N ASP A 235 -13.66 -6.02 0.12
CA ASP A 235 -14.27 -7.32 0.39
C ASP A 235 -15.48 -7.52 -0.50
N MET A 236 -15.47 -8.60 -1.28
CA MET A 236 -16.55 -8.92 -2.20
C MET A 236 -17.82 -9.39 -1.48
N ASN A 237 -17.62 -10.18 -0.44
CA ASN A 237 -18.76 -10.87 0.21
C ASN A 237 -19.72 -9.88 0.86
N SER A 238 -19.20 -8.76 1.34
CA SER A 238 -19.99 -7.70 1.97
C SER A 238 -20.02 -6.40 1.18
N ASP A 239 -19.45 -6.38 -0.02
CA ASP A 239 -19.32 -5.16 -0.85
C ASP A 239 -18.78 -3.98 -0.05
N THR A 240 -17.66 -4.21 0.63
CA THR A 240 -17.09 -3.25 1.58
C THR A 240 -15.71 -2.81 1.16
N MET A 241 -15.46 -1.51 1.25
CA MET A 241 -14.14 -0.91 1.15
C MET A 241 -13.57 -0.68 2.56
N ILE A 242 -12.30 -1.05 2.78
CA ILE A 242 -11.60 -0.92 4.06
C ILE A 242 -10.36 -0.04 3.85
N VAL A 243 -10.16 1.00 4.66
CA VAL A 243 -9.03 1.92 4.56
C VAL A 243 -8.68 2.55 5.90
N SER A 244 -7.39 2.84 6.12
CA SER A 244 -6.86 3.62 7.23
C SER A 244 -6.59 5.07 6.81
N GLY A 245 -6.68 6.01 7.76
CA GLY A 245 -6.38 7.42 7.51
C GLY A 245 -5.36 7.99 8.50
N GLU A 246 -4.61 9.01 8.08
CA GLU A 246 -3.69 9.75 8.95
C GLU A 246 -4.42 10.52 10.07
N ASN A 247 -5.74 10.56 10.04
CA ASN A 247 -6.56 11.02 11.16
C ASN A 247 -6.71 9.98 12.29
N GLY A 248 -6.04 8.84 12.19
CA GLY A 248 -6.05 7.76 13.18
C GLY A 248 -7.32 6.92 13.17
N LEU A 249 -8.13 7.01 12.13
CA LEU A 249 -9.38 6.27 12.02
C LEU A 249 -9.24 5.10 11.04
N ILE A 250 -9.84 3.99 11.38
CA ILE A 250 -9.94 2.81 10.52
C ILE A 250 -11.39 2.71 10.02
N TYR A 251 -11.56 2.74 8.72
CA TYR A 251 -12.87 2.79 8.07
C TYR A 251 -13.24 1.46 7.47
N THR A 252 -14.51 1.06 7.62
CA THR A 252 -15.16 0.00 6.86
C THR A 252 -16.43 0.58 6.25
N ILE A 253 -16.48 0.66 4.92
CA ILE A 253 -17.52 1.37 4.18
C ILE A 253 -18.26 0.36 3.32
N ALA A 254 -19.48 0.00 3.72
CA ALA A 254 -20.36 -0.78 2.84
C ALA A 254 -20.77 0.11 1.66
N LEU A 255 -20.51 -0.32 0.45
CA LEU A 255 -20.74 0.47 -0.75
C LEU A 255 -22.19 0.31 -1.25
N ASN A 256 -22.81 -0.86 -1.03
CA ASN A 256 -24.13 -1.21 -1.56
C ASN A 256 -24.23 -0.86 -3.05
N THR A 257 -23.29 -1.44 -3.81
CA THR A 257 -23.06 -1.14 -5.22
C THR A 257 -24.22 -1.60 -6.09
N ASN A 258 -24.68 -0.70 -6.95
CA ASN A 258 -25.58 -1.04 -8.05
C ASN A 258 -24.86 -0.81 -9.38
N PHE A 259 -24.60 -1.89 -10.11
CA PHE A 259 -23.94 -1.86 -11.41
C PHE A 259 -24.83 -2.43 -12.49
N ASP A 260 -25.47 -1.55 -13.26
CA ASP A 260 -26.24 -1.92 -14.44
C ASP A 260 -25.39 -1.78 -15.71
N TYR A 261 -24.77 -2.88 -16.13
CA TYR A 261 -23.93 -2.94 -17.32
C TYR A 261 -24.68 -3.40 -18.59
N LYS A 262 -25.97 -3.79 -18.45
CA LYS A 262 -26.80 -4.31 -19.55
C LYS A 262 -27.70 -3.27 -20.17
N SER A 263 -27.87 -2.13 -19.52
CA SER A 263 -28.69 -1.04 -20.06
C SER A 263 -28.00 -0.37 -21.25
N GLU A 264 -28.76 0.35 -22.07
CA GLU A 264 -28.24 1.17 -23.17
C GLU A 264 -27.23 2.23 -22.68
N LYS A 265 -27.33 2.64 -21.42
CA LYS A 265 -26.40 3.53 -20.74
C LYS A 265 -25.91 2.86 -19.44
N PRO A 266 -24.80 2.14 -19.49
CA PRO A 266 -24.25 1.51 -18.30
C PRO A 266 -24.06 2.51 -17.17
N SER A 267 -24.43 2.12 -15.95
CA SER A 267 -24.33 2.97 -14.77
C SER A 267 -23.78 2.22 -13.57
N LEU A 268 -22.97 2.93 -12.78
CA LEU A 268 -22.43 2.45 -11.52
C LEU A 268 -22.74 3.48 -10.44
N THR A 269 -23.44 3.06 -9.41
CA THR A 269 -23.78 3.91 -8.25
C THR A 269 -23.53 3.17 -6.95
N ILE A 270 -23.37 3.92 -5.86
CA ILE A 270 -23.21 3.37 -4.51
C ILE A 270 -24.19 4.03 -3.54
N ASN A 271 -24.57 3.29 -2.48
CA ASN A 271 -25.31 3.81 -1.33
C ASN A 271 -24.54 3.49 -0.05
N LYS A 272 -23.57 4.34 0.27
CA LYS A 272 -22.56 4.09 1.33
C LYS A 272 -23.13 4.07 2.73
N ASP A 273 -22.64 3.13 3.55
CA ASP A 273 -22.78 3.12 5.01
C ASP A 273 -21.39 3.10 5.64
N VAL A 274 -21.02 4.20 6.28
CA VAL A 274 -19.66 4.45 6.76
C VAL A 274 -19.56 4.10 8.25
N VAL A 275 -18.73 3.12 8.57
CA VAL A 275 -18.36 2.79 9.94
C VAL A 275 -16.88 3.05 10.13
N PHE A 276 -16.51 3.64 11.25
CA PHE A 276 -15.09 3.80 11.59
C PHE A 276 -14.83 3.57 13.06
N LEU A 277 -13.63 3.05 13.33
CA LEU A 277 -13.08 2.83 14.64
C LEU A 277 -12.09 3.95 14.98
N LYS A 278 -12.22 4.51 16.17
CA LYS A 278 -11.24 5.35 16.82
C LYS A 278 -10.63 4.60 17.99
N THR A 279 -9.32 4.43 18.00
CA THR A 279 -8.59 3.82 19.12
C THR A 279 -7.66 4.82 19.78
N LYS A 280 -7.36 4.63 21.05
CA LYS A 280 -6.37 5.42 21.80
C LYS A 280 -5.76 4.59 22.91
N ALA A 281 -4.43 4.46 22.91
CA ALA A 281 -3.68 3.93 24.03
C ALA A 281 -3.41 5.04 25.06
N LYS A 282 -3.27 4.66 26.35
CA LYS A 282 -3.04 5.64 27.44
C LYS A 282 -1.73 6.43 27.26
N SER A 283 -0.72 5.82 26.65
CA SER A 283 0.60 6.42 26.42
C SER A 283 0.65 7.40 25.25
N GLU A 284 -0.43 7.49 24.45
CA GLU A 284 -0.43 8.27 23.21
C GLU A 284 -0.59 9.75 23.43
N ASP A 285 0.25 10.51 22.74
CA ASP A 285 0.08 11.95 22.55
C ASP A 285 -1.00 12.19 21.47
N ALA A 286 -2.12 12.77 21.88
CA ALA A 286 -3.32 12.96 21.06
C ALA A 286 -3.11 13.74 19.74
N GLY A 287 -1.96 14.36 19.52
CA GLY A 287 -1.63 15.07 18.27
C GLY A 287 -0.88 14.23 17.23
N MET A 288 -0.61 12.94 17.49
CA MET A 288 0.37 12.15 16.75
C MET A 288 -0.10 10.76 16.32
N THR A 289 -1.37 10.45 16.45
CA THR A 289 -1.90 9.13 16.14
C THR A 289 -2.51 9.11 14.73
N GLY A 290 -1.71 8.84 13.74
CA GLY A 290 -2.14 8.62 12.35
C GLY A 290 -1.84 7.20 11.91
N ALA A 291 -2.62 6.62 11.01
CA ALA A 291 -2.30 5.37 10.35
C ALA A 291 -1.93 5.66 8.90
N GLU A 292 -0.62 5.79 8.63
CA GLU A 292 -0.09 5.99 7.28
C GLU A 292 -0.01 4.66 6.52
N THR A 293 0.04 3.55 7.23
CA THR A 293 0.16 2.22 6.65
C THR A 293 -1.11 1.80 5.90
N SER A 294 -0.95 1.11 4.77
CA SER A 294 -2.04 0.34 4.17
C SER A 294 -2.39 -0.83 5.07
N VAL A 295 -3.69 -1.09 5.25
CA VAL A 295 -4.14 -2.22 6.06
C VAL A 295 -3.84 -3.55 5.38
N ALA A 296 -3.48 -4.58 6.17
CA ALA A 296 -3.50 -5.97 5.73
C ALA A 296 -4.71 -6.68 6.36
N MET A 297 -5.21 -7.71 5.68
CA MET A 297 -6.41 -8.44 6.16
C MET A 297 -6.30 -9.94 5.96
N TYR A 298 -6.75 -10.66 6.98
CA TYR A 298 -7.07 -12.09 6.92
C TYR A 298 -8.50 -12.30 7.39
N ASN A 299 -9.33 -12.87 6.55
CA ASN A 299 -10.75 -13.06 6.82
C ASN A 299 -11.43 -11.76 7.31
N ASN A 300 -11.90 -11.70 8.54
CA ASN A 300 -12.50 -10.51 9.16
C ASN A 300 -11.51 -9.69 10.01
N TYR A 301 -10.23 -10.03 10.04
CA TYR A 301 -9.24 -9.34 10.86
C TYR A 301 -8.45 -8.32 10.06
N ILE A 302 -8.49 -7.05 10.52
CA ILE A 302 -7.70 -5.93 10.00
C ILE A 302 -6.43 -5.81 10.83
N TYR A 303 -5.27 -5.75 10.17
CA TYR A 303 -3.98 -5.47 10.80
C TYR A 303 -3.52 -4.09 10.40
N THR A 304 -3.19 -3.26 11.37
CA THR A 304 -2.74 -1.88 11.16
C THR A 304 -1.82 -1.43 12.29
N ALA A 305 -0.99 -0.43 12.02
CA ALA A 305 -0.17 0.22 13.02
C ALA A 305 -0.28 1.74 12.86
N ASP A 306 0.06 2.49 13.91
CA ASP A 306 0.00 3.94 13.91
C ASP A 306 1.37 4.60 14.11
N THR A 307 1.39 5.93 14.03
CA THR A 307 2.59 6.74 14.19
C THR A 307 3.16 6.74 15.61
N GLN A 308 2.47 6.14 16.59
CA GLN A 308 2.99 5.89 17.93
C GLN A 308 3.59 4.50 18.07
N GLY A 309 3.39 3.63 17.09
CA GLY A 309 3.83 2.24 17.11
C GLY A 309 2.85 1.33 17.85
N ILE A 310 1.57 1.63 17.84
CA ILE A 310 0.54 0.72 18.34
C ILE A 310 0.06 -0.15 17.18
N LEU A 311 0.53 -1.39 17.18
CA LEU A 311 0.13 -2.43 16.24
C LEU A 311 -1.14 -3.12 16.76
N GLN A 312 -2.14 -3.32 15.90
CA GLN A 312 -3.45 -3.84 16.27
C GLN A 312 -3.95 -4.90 15.29
N CYS A 313 -4.63 -5.91 15.83
CA CYS A 313 -5.56 -6.77 15.12
C CYS A 313 -6.98 -6.39 15.51
N ILE A 314 -7.78 -6.01 14.54
CA ILE A 314 -9.15 -5.52 14.77
C ILE A 314 -10.13 -6.48 14.09
N ASP A 315 -11.12 -6.96 14.82
CA ASP A 315 -12.27 -7.64 14.20
C ASP A 315 -13.16 -6.60 13.50
N SER A 316 -13.18 -6.64 12.20
CA SER A 316 -13.93 -5.70 11.34
C SER A 316 -15.46 -5.82 11.49
N ASN A 317 -15.95 -6.94 11.99
CA ASN A 317 -17.39 -7.18 12.17
C ASN A 317 -17.93 -6.57 13.47
N THR A 318 -17.07 -6.45 14.48
CA THR A 318 -17.40 -5.80 15.76
C THR A 318 -16.72 -4.44 15.92
N MET A 319 -15.74 -4.14 15.07
CA MET A 319 -14.86 -2.96 15.16
C MET A 319 -14.21 -2.86 16.56
N LYS A 320 -13.72 -3.99 17.06
CA LYS A 320 -12.99 -4.07 18.34
C LYS A 320 -11.60 -4.67 18.11
N ALA A 321 -10.60 -4.13 18.80
CA ALA A 321 -9.28 -4.76 18.80
C ALA A 321 -9.37 -6.13 19.52
N VAL A 322 -8.90 -7.16 18.82
CA VAL A 322 -8.71 -8.49 19.39
C VAL A 322 -7.44 -8.48 20.21
N TRP A 323 -6.36 -7.96 19.64
CA TRP A 323 -5.10 -7.74 20.34
C TRP A 323 -4.45 -6.42 19.93
N ALA A 324 -3.58 -5.90 20.79
CA ALA A 324 -2.79 -4.70 20.52
C ALA A 324 -1.40 -4.82 21.18
N LYS A 325 -0.38 -4.31 20.50
CA LYS A 325 1.01 -4.36 20.96
C LYS A 325 1.72 -3.04 20.68
N ASP A 326 2.49 -2.56 21.65
CA ASP A 326 3.42 -1.45 21.47
C ASP A 326 4.71 -1.99 20.83
N VAL A 327 5.00 -1.59 19.58
CA VAL A 327 6.19 -2.00 18.84
C VAL A 327 7.32 -0.95 18.88
N GLY A 328 7.17 0.08 19.68
CA GLY A 328 8.24 0.99 20.08
C GLY A 328 8.24 2.35 19.42
N ASP A 329 7.92 2.48 18.15
CA ASP A 329 7.85 3.76 17.44
C ASP A 329 7.02 3.65 16.17
N ASN A 330 6.91 4.75 15.44
CA ASN A 330 6.17 4.91 14.22
C ASN A 330 6.36 3.73 13.24
N THR A 331 5.27 3.28 12.64
CA THR A 331 5.23 2.19 11.68
C THR A 331 4.49 2.66 10.43
N ASP A 332 5.26 3.04 9.39
CA ASP A 332 4.73 3.57 8.11
C ASP A 332 4.58 2.48 7.05
N ALA A 333 5.47 1.49 7.07
CA ALA A 333 5.43 0.37 6.14
C ALA A 333 4.15 -0.45 6.31
N ALA A 334 3.57 -0.90 5.21
CA ALA A 334 2.46 -1.85 5.30
C ALA A 334 2.93 -3.14 5.96
N ILE A 335 2.08 -3.66 6.82
CA ILE A 335 2.23 -4.97 7.45
C ILE A 335 2.07 -6.04 6.38
N ALA A 336 2.96 -7.04 6.35
CA ALA A 336 2.82 -8.19 5.46
C ALA A 336 2.41 -9.44 6.25
N LEU A 337 1.50 -10.21 5.68
CA LEU A 337 1.03 -11.48 6.25
C LEU A 337 1.52 -12.65 5.40
N ASP A 338 1.66 -13.81 6.02
CA ASP A 338 1.95 -15.07 5.33
C ASP A 338 1.49 -16.27 6.16
N PHE A 339 1.21 -17.37 5.49
CA PHE A 339 1.15 -18.66 6.19
C PHE A 339 2.52 -19.29 6.16
N ASP A 340 3.03 -19.67 7.31
CA ASP A 340 4.28 -20.42 7.40
C ASP A 340 4.08 -21.91 7.03
N GLU A 341 5.16 -22.65 7.02
CA GLU A 341 5.15 -24.08 6.67
C GLU A 341 4.31 -24.95 7.62
N ASN A 342 4.04 -24.47 8.84
CA ASN A 342 3.17 -25.14 9.81
C ASN A 342 1.70 -24.77 9.64
N GLY A 343 1.38 -23.82 8.78
CA GLY A 343 0.05 -23.26 8.57
C GLY A 343 -0.33 -22.19 9.59
N ASP A 344 0.62 -21.68 10.38
CA ASP A 344 0.42 -20.55 11.28
C ASP A 344 0.45 -19.23 10.52
N LEU A 345 -0.46 -18.31 10.86
CA LEU A 345 -0.49 -17.00 10.23
C LEU A 345 0.56 -16.09 10.87
N ALA A 346 1.60 -15.78 10.11
CA ALA A 346 2.67 -14.86 10.48
C ALA A 346 2.36 -13.42 10.05
N LEU A 347 2.82 -12.46 10.85
CA LEU A 347 2.80 -11.03 10.59
C LEU A 347 4.24 -10.49 10.62
N TYR A 348 4.64 -9.79 9.56
CA TYR A 348 5.94 -9.14 9.45
C TYR A 348 5.78 -7.64 9.44
N THR A 349 6.58 -6.94 10.28
CA THR A 349 6.57 -5.48 10.39
C THR A 349 7.93 -4.95 10.83
N GLY A 350 8.19 -3.67 10.57
CA GLY A 350 9.35 -2.96 11.06
C GLY A 350 9.01 -1.51 11.32
N ASN A 351 9.59 -0.93 12.35
CA ASN A 351 9.33 0.45 12.70
C ASN A 351 10.37 1.42 12.12
N THR A 352 10.05 2.71 12.11
CA THR A 352 10.97 3.80 11.78
C THR A 352 11.53 4.43 13.06
N ALA A 353 12.70 5.05 12.98
CA ALA A 353 13.24 5.88 14.05
C ALA A 353 12.59 7.27 13.97
N TYR A 354 11.65 7.52 14.86
CA TYR A 354 10.91 8.78 14.95
C TYR A 354 11.02 9.35 16.38
N LYS A 355 9.94 9.84 16.94
CA LYS A 355 9.96 10.61 18.20
C LYS A 355 10.26 9.77 19.44
N ARG A 356 9.86 8.52 19.47
CA ARG A 356 10.03 7.66 20.64
C ARG A 356 11.41 7.02 20.71
N LEU A 357 11.92 6.54 19.58
CA LEU A 357 13.26 5.94 19.50
C LEU A 357 14.36 7.00 19.47
N GLY A 358 14.17 8.07 18.66
CA GLY A 358 15.19 9.08 18.47
C GLY A 358 16.53 8.49 18.03
N SER A 359 17.64 9.17 18.34
CA SER A 359 19.00 8.81 17.88
C SER A 359 19.68 7.68 18.65
N LYS A 360 19.09 7.14 19.69
CA LYS A 360 19.78 6.26 20.65
C LYS A 360 19.36 4.81 20.62
N LYS A 361 18.38 4.46 19.79
CA LYS A 361 17.85 3.09 19.74
C LYS A 361 17.81 2.58 18.31
N PRO A 362 18.13 1.30 18.09
CA PRO A 362 17.93 0.68 16.77
C PRO A 362 16.46 0.64 16.42
N VAL A 363 16.16 0.56 15.13
CA VAL A 363 14.86 0.13 14.64
C VAL A 363 14.77 -1.38 14.72
N THR A 364 13.55 -1.91 14.81
CA THR A 364 13.35 -3.34 15.01
C THR A 364 12.41 -3.88 13.93
N ILE A 365 12.87 -4.92 13.24
CA ILE A 365 12.06 -5.78 12.39
C ILE A 365 11.52 -6.92 13.25
N ARG A 366 10.27 -7.33 13.02
CA ARG A 366 9.61 -8.35 13.84
C ARG A 366 8.78 -9.33 13.02
N ARG A 367 8.75 -10.57 13.48
CA ARG A 367 7.70 -11.52 13.18
C ARG A 367 6.84 -11.72 14.41
N LEU A 368 5.53 -11.64 14.21
CA LEU A 368 4.54 -11.97 15.22
C LEU A 368 3.63 -13.09 14.72
N ASN A 369 3.03 -13.82 15.63
CA ASN A 369 1.83 -14.61 15.31
C ASN A 369 0.67 -13.62 15.08
N ALA A 370 0.12 -13.60 13.88
CA ALA A 370 -0.90 -12.61 13.50
C ALA A 370 -2.22 -12.82 14.28
N LEU A 371 -2.52 -14.03 14.71
CA LEU A 371 -3.76 -14.33 15.43
C LEU A 371 -3.67 -13.97 16.92
N THR A 372 -2.47 -13.98 17.51
CA THR A 372 -2.30 -13.77 18.95
C THR A 372 -1.57 -12.48 19.32
N GLY A 373 -0.82 -11.87 18.38
CA GLY A 373 0.05 -10.74 18.65
C GLY A 373 1.34 -11.10 19.42
N GLU A 374 1.60 -12.41 19.63
CA GLU A 374 2.84 -12.87 20.23
C GLU A 374 4.04 -12.65 19.32
N GLU A 375 5.12 -12.08 19.86
CA GLU A 375 6.36 -11.90 19.11
C GLU A 375 7.15 -13.21 19.05
N ILE A 376 7.43 -13.68 17.85
CA ILE A 376 8.16 -14.92 17.61
C ILE A 376 9.66 -14.65 17.56
N TRP A 377 10.06 -13.62 16.82
CA TRP A 377 11.43 -13.13 16.78
C TRP A 377 11.47 -11.63 16.47
N SER A 378 12.61 -11.01 16.80
CA SER A 378 12.93 -9.64 16.44
C SER A 378 14.39 -9.49 16.03
N TYR A 379 14.64 -8.59 15.07
CA TYR A 379 15.96 -8.24 14.57
C TYR A 379 16.16 -6.72 14.69
N GLU A 380 17.25 -6.30 15.33
CA GLU A 380 17.58 -4.88 15.54
C GLU A 380 18.64 -4.42 14.54
N ILE A 381 18.40 -3.26 13.90
CA ILE A 381 19.36 -2.64 12.99
C ILE A 381 19.53 -1.15 13.31
N SER A 382 20.78 -0.68 13.34
CA SER A 382 21.10 0.72 13.63
C SER A 382 20.81 1.61 12.41
N CYS A 383 20.08 2.71 12.65
CA CYS A 383 19.79 3.74 11.65
C CYS A 383 20.25 5.12 12.13
N VAL A 384 20.55 5.99 11.19
CA VAL A 384 20.83 7.39 11.48
C VAL A 384 19.52 8.12 11.75
N TYR A 385 19.40 8.70 12.93
CA TYR A 385 18.24 9.54 13.23
C TYR A 385 18.32 10.88 12.49
N ASN A 386 17.28 11.20 11.75
CA ASN A 386 17.07 12.50 11.13
C ASN A 386 15.64 12.97 11.43
N LYS A 387 15.50 14.14 12.07
CA LYS A 387 14.18 14.69 12.44
C LYS A 387 13.30 15.08 11.24
N ASP A 388 13.91 15.32 10.08
CA ASP A 388 13.25 15.80 8.87
C ASP A 388 12.99 14.66 7.85
N GLN A 389 13.64 13.50 8.06
CA GLN A 389 13.46 12.30 7.24
C GLN A 389 13.42 11.07 8.14
N LEU A 390 12.38 10.26 7.99
CA LEU A 390 12.25 9.03 8.75
C LEU A 390 13.24 7.97 8.26
N SER A 391 14.06 7.48 9.16
CA SER A 391 14.96 6.34 8.93
C SER A 391 14.31 5.04 9.41
N GLY A 392 14.81 3.91 8.94
CA GLY A 392 14.29 2.60 9.30
C GLY A 392 13.36 2.01 8.25
N CYS A 393 12.39 1.20 8.67
CA CYS A 393 11.52 0.44 7.78
C CYS A 393 10.37 1.32 7.26
N LYS A 394 10.65 2.15 6.24
CA LYS A 394 9.63 2.93 5.54
C LYS A 394 9.08 2.19 4.31
N ALA A 395 9.86 1.33 3.72
CA ALA A 395 9.47 0.43 2.65
C ALA A 395 8.75 -0.81 3.21
N SER A 396 7.67 -1.21 2.56
CA SER A 396 6.96 -2.45 2.91
C SER A 396 7.74 -3.68 2.44
N PRO A 397 7.79 -4.78 3.22
CA PRO A 397 8.62 -5.92 2.88
C PRO A 397 8.06 -6.73 1.70
N VAL A 398 8.93 -7.57 1.13
CA VAL A 398 8.56 -8.71 0.29
C VAL A 398 8.48 -9.95 1.17
N VAL A 399 7.38 -10.67 1.08
CA VAL A 399 7.28 -12.03 1.59
C VAL A 399 7.67 -12.98 0.48
N GLY A 400 8.80 -13.65 0.64
CA GLY A 400 9.35 -14.55 -0.37
C GLY A 400 8.44 -15.75 -0.62
N GLN A 401 8.41 -16.20 -1.87
CA GLN A 401 7.70 -17.38 -2.35
C GLN A 401 8.64 -18.25 -3.18
N ASN A 402 8.18 -19.41 -3.62
CA ASN A 402 8.98 -20.32 -4.47
C ASN A 402 10.40 -20.54 -3.92
N GLY A 403 11.44 -20.30 -4.70
CA GLY A 403 12.84 -20.52 -4.32
C GLY A 403 13.34 -19.69 -3.14
N ILE A 404 12.61 -18.63 -2.77
CA ILE A 404 12.90 -17.81 -1.59
C ILE A 404 11.76 -17.85 -0.56
N SER A 405 10.96 -18.92 -0.54
CA SER A 405 9.81 -19.07 0.36
C SER A 405 10.17 -18.99 1.85
N GLY A 406 11.41 -19.30 2.23
CA GLY A 406 11.93 -19.17 3.59
C GLY A 406 12.33 -17.74 3.98
N LEU A 407 12.27 -16.76 3.07
CA LEU A 407 12.79 -15.41 3.30
C LEU A 407 11.70 -14.35 3.42
N VAL A 408 11.94 -13.36 4.28
CA VAL A 408 11.26 -12.06 4.26
C VAL A 408 12.29 -10.97 4.03
N ILE A 409 12.04 -10.06 3.07
CA ILE A 409 13.03 -9.10 2.60
C ILE A 409 12.56 -7.69 2.93
N PHE A 410 13.36 -6.97 3.70
CA PHE A 410 13.12 -5.57 4.09
C PHE A 410 14.11 -4.63 3.42
N THR A 411 13.67 -3.40 3.17
CA THR A 411 14.57 -2.28 2.87
C THR A 411 14.56 -1.34 4.05
N VAL A 412 15.73 -1.16 4.66
CA VAL A 412 15.91 -0.32 5.85
C VAL A 412 16.65 0.96 5.44
N ASN A 413 15.97 2.09 5.56
CA ASN A 413 16.44 3.40 5.14
C ASN A 413 17.46 3.97 6.12
N MET A 414 18.54 4.60 5.60
CA MET A 414 19.56 5.33 6.37
C MET A 414 20.32 4.46 7.39
N THR A 415 20.70 3.26 7.00
CA THR A 415 21.59 2.41 7.79
C THR A 415 23.04 2.93 7.74
N GLY A 416 23.67 3.13 8.89
CA GLY A 416 25.07 3.63 8.98
C GLY A 416 25.24 5.11 8.63
N SER A 417 24.59 5.65 7.60
CA SER A 417 24.60 7.07 7.23
C SER A 417 23.32 7.51 6.53
N ALA A 418 23.11 8.83 6.41
CA ALA A 418 21.93 9.38 5.73
C ALA A 418 21.84 9.04 4.22
N ASN A 419 22.96 8.64 3.62
CA ASN A 419 23.05 8.31 2.19
C ASN A 419 23.25 6.81 1.94
N LYS A 420 22.88 5.97 2.91
CA LYS A 420 22.98 4.52 2.79
C LYS A 420 21.68 3.86 3.23
N SER A 421 21.38 2.74 2.64
CA SER A 421 20.26 1.89 3.05
C SER A 421 20.65 0.44 2.88
N THR A 422 19.97 -0.46 3.55
CA THR A 422 20.24 -1.91 3.44
C THR A 422 19.00 -2.64 2.97
N VAL A 423 19.13 -3.43 1.92
CA VAL A 423 18.19 -4.50 1.60
C VAL A 423 18.63 -5.73 2.35
N ILE A 424 17.79 -6.28 3.21
CA ILE A 424 18.12 -7.40 4.09
C ILE A 424 17.09 -8.51 3.95
N ALA A 425 17.56 -9.73 3.75
CA ALA A 425 16.75 -10.93 3.77
C ALA A 425 16.93 -11.66 5.09
N LEU A 426 15.83 -11.86 5.78
CA LEU A 426 15.78 -12.58 7.04
C LEU A 426 15.08 -13.92 6.85
N ASN A 427 15.58 -14.95 7.52
CA ASN A 427 14.89 -16.23 7.60
C ASN A 427 13.54 -16.05 8.31
N LYS A 428 12.47 -16.53 7.70
CA LYS A 428 11.11 -16.38 8.25
C LYS A 428 10.93 -17.07 9.59
N MET A 429 11.64 -18.16 9.86
CA MET A 429 11.44 -18.98 11.05
C MET A 429 12.09 -18.38 12.29
N ASP A 430 13.33 -17.91 12.18
CA ASP A 430 14.14 -17.50 13.33
C ASP A 430 14.69 -16.06 13.28
N GLY A 431 14.50 -15.34 12.15
CA GLY A 431 14.95 -13.97 11.98
C GLY A 431 16.45 -13.82 11.75
N THR A 432 17.17 -14.90 11.48
CA THR A 432 18.60 -14.83 11.12
C THR A 432 18.80 -14.18 9.76
N VAL A 433 19.91 -13.46 9.60
CA VAL A 433 20.27 -12.81 8.33
C VAL A 433 20.78 -13.87 7.37
N GLU A 434 20.11 -14.01 6.21
CA GLU A 434 20.56 -14.89 5.12
C GLU A 434 21.49 -14.12 4.16
N TRP A 435 21.11 -12.89 3.82
CA TRP A 435 21.95 -11.98 3.06
C TRP A 435 21.56 -10.51 3.29
N GLU A 436 22.48 -9.62 2.99
CA GLU A 436 22.25 -8.17 2.98
C GLU A 436 22.99 -7.51 1.81
N TYR A 437 22.40 -6.42 1.29
CA TYR A 437 22.99 -5.59 0.25
C TYR A 437 22.91 -4.12 0.62
N GLU A 438 24.07 -3.43 0.67
CA GLU A 438 24.14 -2.00 0.98
C GLU A 438 23.89 -1.16 -0.27
N LEU A 439 22.88 -0.29 -0.22
CA LEU A 439 22.59 0.74 -1.21
C LEU A 439 23.37 2.03 -0.85
N ASN A 440 23.91 2.71 -1.87
CA ASN A 440 24.65 3.96 -1.70
C ASN A 440 23.75 5.21 -1.74
N ALA A 441 22.49 5.08 -1.36
CA ALA A 441 21.50 6.15 -1.26
C ALA A 441 20.42 5.80 -0.23
N ALA A 442 19.66 6.80 0.18
CA ALA A 442 18.41 6.58 0.90
C ALA A 442 17.41 5.79 0.04
N ALA A 443 16.66 4.87 0.63
CA ALA A 443 15.68 4.04 -0.08
C ALA A 443 14.40 3.87 0.75
N ILE A 444 13.29 4.35 0.20
CA ILE A 444 11.96 4.26 0.80
C ILE A 444 10.94 3.59 -0.13
N SER A 445 11.33 3.31 -1.37
CA SER A 445 10.57 2.49 -2.31
C SER A 445 10.49 1.06 -1.81
N SER A 446 9.30 0.47 -1.81
CA SER A 446 9.15 -0.94 -1.43
C SER A 446 9.72 -1.84 -2.52
N PRO A 447 10.53 -2.86 -2.18
CA PRO A 447 11.04 -3.82 -3.15
C PRO A 447 9.92 -4.68 -3.75
N VAL A 448 10.15 -5.25 -4.91
CA VAL A 448 9.28 -6.25 -5.52
C VAL A 448 10.09 -7.50 -5.89
N ALA A 449 9.52 -8.67 -5.65
CA ALA A 449 10.08 -9.93 -6.11
C ALA A 449 9.41 -10.37 -7.42
N VAL A 450 10.21 -10.89 -8.35
CA VAL A 450 9.75 -11.56 -9.56
C VAL A 450 10.30 -12.98 -9.60
N TYR A 451 9.58 -13.87 -10.26
CA TYR A 451 9.90 -15.32 -10.28
C TYR A 451 9.81 -15.85 -11.69
N ASN A 452 10.69 -16.81 -12.03
CA ASN A 452 10.53 -17.61 -13.24
C ASN A 452 9.66 -18.85 -12.98
N GLU A 453 9.41 -19.65 -14.02
CA GLU A 453 8.64 -20.89 -13.91
C GLU A 453 9.36 -21.98 -13.09
N ALA A 454 10.68 -21.94 -13.02
CA ALA A 454 11.48 -22.84 -12.20
C ALA A 454 11.45 -22.46 -10.70
N GLY A 455 10.99 -21.26 -10.37
CA GLY A 455 10.90 -20.75 -9.01
C GLY A 455 12.10 -19.90 -8.58
N ASP A 456 13.07 -19.66 -9.44
CA ASP A 456 14.15 -18.70 -9.16
C ASP A 456 13.58 -17.32 -8.98
N ALA A 457 14.21 -16.51 -8.14
CA ALA A 457 13.68 -15.21 -7.73
C ALA A 457 14.69 -14.08 -7.93
N TRP A 458 14.19 -12.92 -8.30
CA TRP A 458 14.94 -11.66 -8.33
C TRP A 458 14.21 -10.59 -7.54
N ILE A 459 14.98 -9.75 -6.84
CA ILE A 459 14.45 -8.60 -6.10
C ILE A 459 14.78 -7.33 -6.86
N ILE A 460 13.76 -6.49 -7.09
CA ILE A 460 13.95 -5.19 -7.75
C ILE A 460 13.71 -4.10 -6.71
N GLN A 461 14.72 -3.24 -6.52
CA GLN A 461 14.75 -2.17 -5.51
C GLN A 461 15.11 -0.83 -6.14
N GLY A 462 14.30 0.21 -5.88
CA GLY A 462 14.60 1.59 -6.24
C GLY A 462 15.22 2.39 -5.10
N ASP A 463 16.10 3.37 -5.42
CA ASP A 463 16.67 4.30 -4.45
C ASP A 463 16.41 5.78 -4.81
N GLN A 464 16.68 6.69 -3.87
CA GLN A 464 16.49 8.13 -4.07
C GLN A 464 17.55 8.80 -4.94
N SER A 465 18.59 8.08 -5.36
CA SER A 465 19.52 8.53 -6.41
C SER A 465 19.02 8.22 -7.81
N GLY A 466 17.87 7.53 -7.92
CA GLY A 466 17.26 7.19 -9.20
C GLY A 466 17.79 5.89 -9.80
N ASN A 467 18.41 5.04 -9.02
CA ASN A 467 18.87 3.73 -9.46
C ASN A 467 17.83 2.66 -9.14
N LEU A 468 17.67 1.76 -10.08
CA LEU A 468 16.85 0.56 -9.98
C LEU A 468 17.78 -0.66 -10.04
N TYR A 469 17.83 -1.41 -8.95
CA TYR A 469 18.69 -2.58 -8.78
C TYR A 469 17.91 -3.85 -9.06
N LEU A 470 18.53 -4.79 -9.79
CA LEU A 470 18.09 -6.17 -9.93
C LEU A 470 19.07 -7.04 -9.11
N LEU A 471 18.56 -7.68 -8.08
CA LEU A 471 19.33 -8.53 -7.17
C LEU A 471 18.87 -9.98 -7.32
N ASP A 472 19.80 -10.93 -7.30
CA ASP A 472 19.47 -12.34 -7.11
C ASP A 472 18.76 -12.53 -5.76
N GLY A 473 17.57 -13.13 -5.77
CA GLY A 473 16.70 -13.18 -4.60
C GLY A 473 17.22 -14.11 -3.49
N SER A 474 18.04 -15.09 -3.84
CA SER A 474 18.58 -16.09 -2.90
C SER A 474 19.88 -15.63 -2.23
N THR A 475 20.65 -14.77 -2.90
CA THR A 475 22.00 -14.37 -2.44
C THR A 475 22.17 -12.88 -2.20
N GLY A 476 21.25 -12.04 -2.65
CA GLY A 476 21.36 -10.59 -2.62
C GLY A 476 22.41 -10.01 -3.58
N LYS A 477 23.05 -10.83 -4.42
CA LYS A 477 24.05 -10.39 -5.40
C LYS A 477 23.39 -9.49 -6.45
N VAL A 478 24.04 -8.37 -6.75
CA VAL A 478 23.60 -7.46 -7.81
C VAL A 478 23.83 -8.13 -9.19
N CYS A 479 22.75 -8.24 -9.95
CA CYS A 479 22.75 -8.67 -11.36
C CYS A 479 22.87 -7.45 -12.28
N ASN A 480 22.05 -6.41 -12.03
CA ASN A 480 22.01 -5.21 -12.88
C ASN A 480 21.67 -3.95 -12.08
N VAL A 481 22.09 -2.80 -12.58
CA VAL A 481 21.67 -1.49 -12.09
C VAL A 481 21.30 -0.60 -13.27
N LEU A 482 20.06 -0.13 -13.27
CA LEU A 482 19.54 0.80 -14.28
C LEU A 482 19.30 2.17 -13.65
N SER A 483 19.91 3.24 -14.20
CA SER A 483 19.62 4.59 -13.74
C SER A 483 18.42 5.17 -14.51
N LEU A 484 17.40 5.63 -13.76
CA LEU A 484 16.26 6.37 -14.29
C LEU A 484 16.50 7.89 -14.28
N GLY A 485 17.53 8.36 -13.56
CA GLY A 485 17.96 9.76 -13.51
C GLY A 485 17.11 10.68 -12.64
N GLY A 486 16.09 10.17 -11.97
CA GLY A 486 15.21 10.91 -11.05
C GLY A 486 14.95 10.12 -9.78
N GLU A 487 14.76 10.82 -8.67
CA GLU A 487 14.50 10.22 -7.36
C GLU A 487 13.34 9.21 -7.41
N ILE A 488 13.54 8.01 -6.86
CA ILE A 488 12.54 6.95 -6.76
C ILE A 488 12.04 6.90 -5.31
N GLN A 489 10.81 7.33 -5.09
CA GLN A 489 10.12 7.21 -3.81
C GLN A 489 8.94 6.24 -3.88
N GLY A 490 8.21 6.26 -5.00
CA GLY A 490 7.11 5.35 -5.27
C GLY A 490 7.58 3.91 -5.39
N SER A 491 6.66 2.97 -5.18
CA SER A 491 6.94 1.54 -5.25
C SER A 491 6.62 0.99 -6.65
N PRO A 492 7.36 -0.02 -7.15
CA PRO A 492 7.08 -0.64 -8.44
C PRO A 492 5.87 -1.55 -8.41
N ALA A 493 5.27 -1.77 -9.57
CA ALA A 493 4.36 -2.88 -9.85
C ALA A 493 4.87 -3.64 -11.07
N VAL A 494 4.69 -4.97 -11.09
CA VAL A 494 5.17 -5.84 -12.16
C VAL A 494 4.03 -6.70 -12.72
N TYR A 495 3.96 -6.77 -14.04
CA TYR A 495 3.14 -7.74 -14.73
C TYR A 495 4.00 -8.51 -15.75
N LYS A 496 4.29 -9.77 -15.43
CA LYS A 496 5.22 -10.62 -16.19
C LYS A 496 6.59 -9.93 -16.29
N ASP A 497 7.06 -9.70 -17.52
CA ASP A 497 8.35 -9.09 -17.85
C ASP A 497 8.37 -7.55 -17.83
N MET A 498 7.25 -6.91 -17.50
CA MET A 498 7.14 -5.45 -17.48
C MET A 498 6.95 -4.90 -16.06
N LEU A 499 7.93 -4.13 -15.61
CA LEU A 499 7.88 -3.34 -14.38
C LEU A 499 7.46 -1.91 -14.70
N VAL A 500 6.66 -1.32 -13.82
CA VAL A 500 6.24 0.08 -13.90
C VAL A 500 6.63 0.79 -12.61
N ILE A 501 7.32 1.92 -12.73
CA ILE A 501 7.82 2.71 -11.58
C ILE A 501 7.89 4.19 -11.91
N GLY A 502 7.58 5.04 -10.93
CA GLY A 502 7.60 6.50 -11.09
C GLY A 502 8.78 7.17 -10.40
N THR A 503 9.20 8.32 -10.96
CA THR A 503 10.18 9.23 -10.36
C THR A 503 9.53 10.55 -9.94
N CYS A 504 10.17 11.31 -9.03
CA CYS A 504 9.61 12.54 -8.46
C CYS A 504 10.56 13.76 -8.47
N SER A 505 11.54 13.79 -9.34
CA SER A 505 12.44 14.94 -9.45
C SER A 505 11.90 16.04 -10.38
N LYS A 506 12.31 17.30 -10.15
CA LYS A 506 11.87 18.46 -10.93
C LYS A 506 12.05 18.27 -12.45
N ASP A 507 13.21 17.79 -12.86
CA ASP A 507 13.57 17.63 -14.27
C ASP A 507 13.37 16.20 -14.78
N ASN A 508 12.88 15.31 -13.89
CA ASN A 508 12.61 13.91 -14.18
C ASN A 508 11.41 13.43 -13.37
N ALA A 509 10.22 13.80 -13.80
CA ALA A 509 8.92 13.37 -13.25
C ALA A 509 8.23 12.50 -14.29
N TYR A 510 8.59 11.22 -14.31
CA TYR A 510 8.07 10.26 -15.29
C TYR A 510 7.53 9.01 -14.62
N MET A 511 6.58 8.38 -15.28
CA MET A 511 6.31 6.96 -15.13
C MET A 511 7.11 6.21 -16.19
N TYR A 512 7.84 5.18 -15.78
CA TYR A 512 8.65 4.34 -16.65
C TYR A 512 8.06 2.95 -16.77
N GLY A 513 8.05 2.41 -17.99
CA GLY A 513 7.93 0.98 -18.23
C GLY A 513 9.33 0.42 -18.45
N VAL A 514 9.69 -0.55 -17.65
CA VAL A 514 11.01 -1.19 -17.65
C VAL A 514 10.83 -2.68 -17.92
N ARG A 515 11.55 -3.18 -18.91
CA ARG A 515 11.57 -4.62 -19.23
C ARG A 515 12.59 -5.33 -18.36
N ILE A 516 12.20 -6.48 -17.87
CA ILE A 516 13.02 -7.43 -17.12
C ILE A 516 13.39 -8.55 -18.09
N GLN A 517 14.68 -8.80 -18.30
CA GLN A 517 15.22 -9.75 -19.29
C GLN A 517 16.25 -10.68 -18.70
#